data_79bab7afbf4c1ca3c37b6ca0bb82e64a
#
_entry.id   79bab7afbf4c1ca3c37b6ca0bb82e64a
#
_cell.length_a   1.000
_cell.length_b   1.000
_cell.length_c   1.000
_cell.angle_alpha   90.00
_cell.angle_beta   90.00
_cell.angle_gamma   90.00
#
_symmetry.space_group_name_H-M   'P 1'
#
loop_
_entity.id
_entity.type
_entity.pdbx_description
1 polymer ?
#
loop_
_entity_poly.entity_id
_entity_poly.type
_entity_poly.pdbx_seq_one_letter_code
_entity_poly.pdbx_strand_id
1 'polypeptide(L)'
;MNSYIKQWLEIIENMNNDNTYKLAWGRAIIELCFETNQLDKQVTFTFQHIAKKMIKYYWNQTYFFHLDQSPNKKKITILVQNVNLLINLYESIQRTHVPVWFDKAETILKHEKQYRKINNDSAKTLKNDVSWRFKLANKKEYDLYYLDKNCMFISFTKQQVLSLKEYSFVLSQLINFKWAQLLEKFNHSPRIASKVKGISDNTIKRSSLTKYKNILLKSNNYQAIDFYTGKVLQENDISVDHVLPWSFMYSDD
;
A
#
# COMPACT_ATOMS: atom_id res chain seq x y z
N MET A 1 -24.85 -6.75 -12.39
CA MET A 1 -23.63 -5.91 -12.25
C MET A 1 -23.37 -5.26 -13.61
N ASN A 2 -23.29 -3.95 -13.68
CA ASN A 2 -23.09 -3.23 -14.94
C ASN A 2 -21.65 -3.40 -15.48
N SER A 3 -21.46 -3.13 -16.79
CA SER A 3 -20.16 -3.28 -17.46
C SER A 3 -19.07 -2.37 -16.89
N TYR A 4 -19.44 -1.21 -16.37
CA TYR A 4 -18.52 -0.25 -15.75
C TYR A 4 -17.89 -0.80 -14.45
N ILE A 5 -18.69 -1.40 -13.57
CA ILE A 5 -18.21 -2.03 -12.35
C ILE A 5 -17.34 -3.27 -12.65
N LYS A 6 -17.65 -4.01 -13.72
CA LYS A 6 -16.79 -5.12 -14.18
C LYS A 6 -15.38 -4.61 -14.53
N GLN A 7 -15.26 -3.44 -15.16
CA GLN A 7 -13.94 -2.83 -15.46
C GLN A 7 -13.17 -2.46 -14.19
N TRP A 8 -13.85 -1.93 -13.17
CA TRP A 8 -13.23 -1.64 -11.88
C TRP A 8 -12.70 -2.91 -11.20
N LEU A 9 -13.49 -3.97 -11.18
CA LEU A 9 -13.08 -5.26 -10.63
C LEU A 9 -11.86 -5.83 -11.38
N GLU A 10 -11.89 -5.78 -12.71
CA GLU A 10 -10.81 -6.25 -13.57
C GLU A 10 -9.51 -5.49 -13.28
N ILE A 11 -9.58 -4.16 -13.13
CA ILE A 11 -8.42 -3.35 -12.77
C ILE A 11 -7.89 -3.72 -11.39
N ILE A 12 -8.75 -3.74 -10.36
CA ILE A 12 -8.33 -4.04 -8.98
C ILE A 12 -7.69 -5.43 -8.89
N GLU A 13 -8.21 -6.40 -9.64
CA GLU A 13 -7.70 -7.76 -9.62
C GLU A 13 -6.36 -7.90 -10.34
N ASN A 14 -6.18 -7.25 -11.49
CA ASN A 14 -5.11 -7.55 -12.44
C ASN A 14 -4.06 -6.43 -12.62
N MET A 15 -4.20 -5.28 -11.96
CA MET A 15 -3.19 -4.22 -12.06
C MET A 15 -1.86 -4.64 -11.42
N ASN A 16 -0.75 -4.32 -12.08
CA ASN A 16 0.57 -4.48 -11.49
C ASN A 16 0.84 -3.41 -10.43
N ASN A 17 1.30 -3.81 -9.26
CA ASN A 17 1.57 -2.93 -8.13
C ASN A 17 3.04 -3.01 -7.72
N ASP A 18 3.85 -2.03 -8.16
CA ASP A 18 5.23 -1.84 -7.69
C ASP A 18 5.28 -1.20 -6.29
N ASN A 19 4.20 -0.55 -5.91
CA ASN A 19 3.96 0.08 -4.62
C ASN A 19 2.45 0.21 -4.40
N THR A 20 2.03 0.81 -3.28
CA THR A 20 0.61 0.91 -2.91
C THR A 20 -0.15 2.05 -3.59
N TYR A 21 0.48 2.86 -4.45
CA TYR A 21 -0.11 4.08 -5.01
C TYR A 21 -1.43 3.84 -5.76
N LYS A 22 -1.49 2.81 -6.60
CA LYS A 22 -2.70 2.54 -7.38
C LYS A 22 -3.88 2.13 -6.49
N LEU A 23 -3.61 1.33 -5.46
CA LEU A 23 -4.64 0.92 -4.50
C LEU A 23 -5.16 2.13 -3.71
N ALA A 24 -4.26 3.00 -3.24
CA ALA A 24 -4.63 4.24 -2.56
C ALA A 24 -5.40 5.20 -3.47
N TRP A 25 -5.02 5.32 -4.74
CA TRP A 25 -5.71 6.10 -5.76
C TRP A 25 -7.14 5.60 -5.99
N GLY A 26 -7.31 4.30 -6.23
CA GLY A 26 -8.62 3.68 -6.43
C GLY A 26 -9.53 3.87 -5.22
N ARG A 27 -9.00 3.65 -4.00
CA ARG A 27 -9.74 3.88 -2.75
C ARG A 27 -10.17 5.34 -2.61
N ALA A 28 -9.27 6.29 -2.89
CA ALA A 28 -9.58 7.72 -2.80
C ALA A 28 -10.71 8.13 -3.75
N ILE A 29 -10.71 7.63 -4.97
CA ILE A 29 -11.79 7.87 -5.94
C ILE A 29 -13.12 7.33 -5.43
N ILE A 30 -13.17 6.09 -4.94
CA ILE A 30 -14.40 5.48 -4.44
C ILE A 30 -14.95 6.28 -3.25
N GLU A 31 -14.10 6.68 -2.31
CA GLU A 31 -14.50 7.51 -1.17
C GLU A 31 -15.03 8.88 -1.62
N LEU A 32 -14.34 9.57 -2.55
CA LEU A 32 -14.81 10.85 -3.08
C LEU A 32 -16.14 10.74 -3.82
N CYS A 33 -16.32 9.68 -4.62
CA CYS A 33 -17.60 9.40 -5.24
C CYS A 33 -18.70 9.12 -4.21
N PHE A 34 -18.39 8.39 -3.15
CA PHE A 34 -19.36 8.09 -2.08
C PHE A 34 -19.77 9.34 -1.31
N GLU A 35 -18.83 10.20 -0.97
CA GLU A 35 -19.04 11.40 -0.17
C GLU A 35 -19.73 12.54 -0.94
N THR A 36 -19.60 12.60 -2.27
CA THR A 36 -20.17 13.73 -3.03
C THR A 36 -21.68 13.68 -3.06
N ASN A 37 -22.32 14.81 -2.76
CA ASN A 37 -23.76 15.01 -2.92
C ASN A 37 -24.10 15.74 -4.23
N GLN A 38 -23.10 16.26 -4.93
CA GLN A 38 -23.27 16.90 -6.23
C GLN A 38 -23.36 15.81 -7.30
N LEU A 39 -24.50 15.70 -7.93
CA LEU A 39 -24.77 14.73 -9.01
C LEU A 39 -25.15 15.48 -10.30
N ASP A 40 -24.29 16.43 -10.67
CA ASP A 40 -24.38 17.10 -11.97
C ASP A 40 -24.10 16.14 -13.12
N LYS A 41 -24.31 16.59 -14.37
CA LYS A 41 -24.02 15.76 -15.55
C LYS A 41 -22.58 15.22 -15.54
N GLN A 42 -21.66 16.01 -15.01
CA GLN A 42 -20.25 15.67 -14.85
C GLN A 42 -19.78 16.03 -13.44
N VAL A 43 -19.19 15.08 -12.75
CA VAL A 43 -18.60 15.25 -11.40
C VAL A 43 -17.08 15.22 -11.54
N THR A 44 -16.42 16.23 -11.00
CA THR A 44 -14.97 16.43 -11.16
C THR A 44 -14.25 16.39 -9.81
N PHE A 45 -13.16 15.65 -9.73
CA PHE A 45 -12.24 15.65 -8.60
C PHE A 45 -10.85 16.11 -9.02
N THR A 46 -10.33 17.13 -8.36
CA THR A 46 -8.95 17.57 -8.58
C THR A 46 -7.95 16.60 -7.98
N PHE A 47 -6.73 16.61 -8.47
CA PHE A 47 -5.67 15.78 -7.91
C PHE A 47 -5.33 16.15 -6.47
N GLN A 48 -5.56 17.41 -6.07
CA GLN A 48 -5.42 17.85 -4.68
C GLN A 48 -6.43 17.15 -3.76
N HIS A 49 -7.67 16.95 -4.20
CA HIS A 49 -8.67 16.20 -3.42
C HIS A 49 -8.23 14.75 -3.23
N ILE A 50 -7.73 14.12 -4.29
CA ILE A 50 -7.26 12.73 -4.23
C ILE A 50 -5.98 12.63 -3.38
N ALA A 51 -5.03 13.56 -3.57
CA ALA A 51 -3.79 13.61 -2.79
C ALA A 51 -4.06 13.74 -1.29
N LYS A 52 -5.01 14.58 -0.90
CA LYS A 52 -5.43 14.74 0.50
C LYS A 52 -5.91 13.41 1.10
N LYS A 53 -6.75 12.64 0.38
CA LYS A 53 -7.18 11.31 0.82
C LYS A 53 -6.01 10.35 0.97
N MET A 54 -5.11 10.33 -0.02
CA MET A 54 -3.95 9.45 0.02
C MET A 54 -2.97 9.82 1.13
N ILE A 55 -2.75 11.11 1.39
CA ILE A 55 -1.97 11.61 2.54
C ILE A 55 -2.57 11.08 3.85
N LYS A 56 -3.90 11.14 4.01
CA LYS A 56 -4.58 10.60 5.20
C LYS A 56 -4.29 9.11 5.40
N TYR A 57 -4.38 8.30 4.35
CA TYR A 57 -4.11 6.87 4.46
C TYR A 57 -2.67 6.59 4.86
N TYR A 58 -1.73 7.24 4.17
CA TYR A 58 -0.30 7.04 4.45
C TYR A 58 0.12 7.61 5.79
N TRP A 59 -0.43 8.75 6.23
CA TRP A 59 -0.22 9.28 7.57
C TRP A 59 -0.56 8.22 8.63
N ASN A 60 -1.78 7.69 8.57
CA ASN A 60 -2.22 6.72 9.57
C ASN A 60 -1.38 5.44 9.55
N GLN A 61 -1.01 4.96 8.37
CA GLN A 61 -0.20 3.75 8.24
C GLN A 61 1.26 3.95 8.63
N THR A 62 1.83 5.12 8.35
CA THR A 62 3.23 5.43 8.66
C THR A 62 3.40 5.82 10.12
N TYR A 63 2.56 6.72 10.63
CA TYR A 63 2.76 7.30 11.95
C TYR A 63 2.43 6.32 13.09
N PHE A 64 1.38 5.49 12.93
CA PHE A 64 1.02 4.50 13.96
C PHE A 64 1.71 3.15 13.79
N PHE A 65 1.88 2.70 12.56
CA PHE A 65 2.23 1.30 12.30
C PHE A 65 3.57 1.15 11.59
N HIS A 66 4.22 2.25 11.19
CA HIS A 66 5.51 2.27 10.48
C HIS A 66 5.55 1.35 9.24
N LEU A 67 4.42 1.24 8.52
CA LEU A 67 4.29 0.33 7.38
C LEU A 67 5.01 0.87 6.13
N ASP A 68 5.89 0.06 5.58
CA ASP A 68 6.53 0.31 4.29
C ASP A 68 5.52 0.18 3.15
N GLN A 69 5.49 1.17 2.25
CA GLN A 69 4.54 1.26 1.14
C GLN A 69 5.12 0.76 -0.19
N SER A 70 6.35 0.27 -0.18
CA SER A 70 7.08 -0.27 -1.33
C SER A 70 8.09 -1.31 -0.88
N PRO A 71 8.52 -2.23 -1.77
CA PRO A 71 9.47 -3.29 -1.42
C PRO A 71 10.88 -2.77 -1.14
N ASN A 72 11.25 -1.60 -1.66
CA ASN A 72 12.57 -1.03 -1.50
C ASN A 72 12.62 -0.07 -0.31
N LYS A 73 13.04 -0.59 0.84
CA LYS A 73 13.19 0.20 2.09
C LYS A 73 14.20 1.35 1.97
N LYS A 74 15.18 1.25 1.07
CA LYS A 74 16.19 2.31 0.85
C LYS A 74 15.68 3.45 -0.02
N LYS A 75 14.63 3.21 -0.81
CA LYS A 75 14.02 4.20 -1.70
C LYS A 75 12.57 4.45 -1.30
N ILE A 76 12.39 5.28 -0.29
CA ILE A 76 11.06 5.68 0.18
C ILE A 76 10.32 6.43 -0.93
N THR A 77 9.06 6.09 -1.15
CA THR A 77 8.22 6.72 -2.18
C THR A 77 7.92 8.19 -1.85
N ILE A 78 7.74 9.03 -2.86
CA ILE A 78 7.57 10.49 -2.70
C ILE A 78 6.39 10.82 -1.78
N LEU A 79 5.25 10.12 -1.88
CA LEU A 79 4.12 10.38 -1.00
C LEU A 79 4.45 10.07 0.47
N VAL A 80 5.21 9.01 0.74
CA VAL A 80 5.63 8.69 2.11
C VAL A 80 6.63 9.72 2.61
N GLN A 81 7.56 10.19 1.76
CA GLN A 81 8.46 11.32 2.13
C GLN A 81 7.66 12.57 2.49
N ASN A 82 6.66 12.91 1.68
CA ASN A 82 5.76 14.03 1.92
C ASN A 82 4.99 13.88 3.24
N VAL A 83 4.52 12.67 3.53
CA VAL A 83 3.85 12.37 4.81
C VAL A 83 4.81 12.51 5.99
N ASN A 84 6.05 12.01 5.88
CA ASN A 84 7.06 12.18 6.92
C ASN A 84 7.37 13.66 7.19
N LEU A 85 7.43 14.49 6.14
CA LEU A 85 7.58 15.94 6.31
C LEU A 85 6.39 16.56 7.07
N LEU A 86 5.17 16.09 6.82
CA LEU A 86 3.99 16.56 7.56
C LEU A 86 3.98 16.06 9.01
N ILE A 87 4.43 14.82 9.28
CA ILE A 87 4.58 14.28 10.64
C ILE A 87 5.57 15.14 11.42
N ASN A 88 6.75 15.38 10.85
CA ASN A 88 7.78 16.22 11.49
C ASN A 88 7.27 17.65 11.75
N LEU A 89 6.52 18.23 10.80
CA LEU A 89 5.90 19.54 10.99
C LEU A 89 4.90 19.53 12.15
N TYR A 90 4.02 18.52 12.20
CA TYR A 90 3.05 18.37 13.28
C TYR A 90 3.74 18.24 14.64
N GLU A 91 4.72 17.36 14.74
CA GLU A 91 5.49 17.12 15.96
C GLU A 91 6.21 18.39 16.44
N SER A 92 6.78 19.18 15.52
CA SER A 92 7.44 20.44 15.85
C SER A 92 6.46 21.48 16.41
N ILE A 93 5.23 21.56 15.84
CA ILE A 93 4.20 22.48 16.31
C ILE A 93 3.66 22.06 17.68
N GLN A 94 3.38 20.78 17.83
CA GLN A 94 2.74 20.24 19.04
C GLN A 94 3.75 19.86 20.14
N ARG A 95 5.05 19.87 19.84
CA ARG A 95 6.14 19.47 20.75
C ARG A 95 5.91 18.08 21.37
N THR A 96 5.44 17.14 20.55
CA THR A 96 5.13 15.76 20.96
C THR A 96 5.42 14.80 19.82
N HIS A 97 5.85 13.58 20.17
CA HIS A 97 6.02 12.46 19.23
C HIS A 97 4.91 11.42 19.35
N VAL A 98 3.83 11.75 20.07
CA VAL A 98 2.69 10.84 20.23
C VAL A 98 1.87 10.83 18.95
N PRO A 99 1.69 9.66 18.30
CA PRO A 99 0.91 9.57 17.08
C PRO A 99 -0.56 9.97 17.27
N VAL A 100 -1.09 10.71 16.31
CA VAL A 100 -2.51 11.06 16.24
C VAL A 100 -3.05 10.74 14.86
N TRP A 101 -4.35 10.46 14.77
CA TRP A 101 -5.03 10.26 13.50
C TRP A 101 -5.00 11.51 12.64
N PHE A 102 -4.91 11.35 11.33
CA PHE A 102 -4.77 12.46 10.39
C PHE A 102 -5.86 13.53 10.55
N ASP A 103 -7.10 13.14 10.75
CA ASP A 103 -8.21 14.08 10.87
C ASP A 103 -8.00 15.07 12.04
N LYS A 104 -7.39 14.62 13.13
CA LYS A 104 -6.99 15.48 14.25
C LYS A 104 -5.79 16.36 13.89
N ALA A 105 -4.77 15.78 13.27
CA ALA A 105 -3.58 16.54 12.85
C ALA A 105 -3.93 17.60 11.81
N GLU A 106 -4.83 17.30 10.87
CA GLU A 106 -5.22 18.22 9.80
C GLU A 106 -5.87 19.51 10.33
N THR A 107 -6.57 19.46 11.45
CA THR A 107 -7.17 20.68 12.04
C THR A 107 -6.12 21.76 12.31
N ILE A 108 -4.88 21.35 12.58
CA ILE A 108 -3.72 22.21 12.84
C ILE A 108 -2.96 22.48 11.54
N LEU A 109 -2.58 21.40 10.82
CA LEU A 109 -1.74 21.47 9.63
C LEU A 109 -2.33 22.29 8.49
N LYS A 110 -3.68 22.31 8.31
CA LYS A 110 -4.36 23.01 7.23
C LYS A 110 -4.08 24.53 7.18
N HIS A 111 -3.64 25.12 8.29
CA HIS A 111 -3.29 26.53 8.38
C HIS A 111 -1.85 26.80 7.92
N GLU A 112 -1.01 25.78 7.82
CA GLU A 112 0.38 25.88 7.47
C GLU A 112 0.60 25.99 5.95
N LYS A 113 1.44 26.92 5.51
CA LYS A 113 1.84 27.06 4.10
C LYS A 113 2.49 25.79 3.57
N GLN A 114 3.27 25.11 4.42
CA GLN A 114 3.97 23.88 4.09
C GLN A 114 3.00 22.73 3.79
N TYR A 115 1.89 22.63 4.51
CA TYR A 115 0.85 21.64 4.23
C TYR A 115 0.28 21.80 2.82
N ARG A 116 -0.05 23.04 2.41
CA ARG A 116 -0.56 23.32 1.06
C ARG A 116 0.46 22.97 -0.03
N LYS A 117 1.73 23.32 0.21
CA LYS A 117 2.82 22.97 -0.70
C LYS A 117 2.94 21.45 -0.86
N ILE A 118 2.99 20.70 0.22
CA ILE A 118 3.11 19.24 0.23
C ILE A 118 1.91 18.59 -0.47
N ASN A 119 0.70 19.07 -0.25
CA ASN A 119 -0.49 18.55 -0.95
C ASN A 119 -0.38 18.77 -2.48
N ASN A 120 0.08 19.94 -2.91
CA ASN A 120 0.31 20.23 -4.33
C ASN A 120 1.42 19.37 -4.94
N ASP A 121 2.52 19.14 -4.22
CA ASP A 121 3.61 18.29 -4.70
C ASP A 121 3.19 16.81 -4.77
N SER A 122 2.37 16.37 -3.82
CA SER A 122 1.72 15.06 -3.87
C SER A 122 0.81 14.95 -5.10
N ALA A 123 -0.02 15.96 -5.37
CA ALA A 123 -0.88 16.00 -6.55
C ALA A 123 -0.09 15.92 -7.87
N LYS A 124 1.08 16.59 -7.97
CA LYS A 124 1.98 16.48 -9.13
C LYS A 124 2.54 15.06 -9.30
N THR A 125 2.90 14.40 -8.20
CA THR A 125 3.35 13.00 -8.23
C THR A 125 2.24 12.10 -8.76
N LEU A 126 1.00 12.29 -8.32
CA LEU A 126 -0.15 11.52 -8.80
C LEU A 126 -0.41 11.71 -10.29
N LYS A 127 -0.24 12.94 -10.80
CA LYS A 127 -0.33 13.26 -12.23
C LYS A 127 0.67 12.42 -13.04
N ASN A 128 1.90 12.37 -12.59
CA ASN A 128 2.99 11.77 -13.36
C ASN A 128 2.99 10.24 -13.28
N ASP A 129 2.70 9.69 -12.11
CA ASP A 129 2.98 8.29 -11.81
C ASP A 129 1.75 7.39 -11.66
N VAL A 130 0.56 7.94 -11.37
CA VAL A 130 -0.58 7.11 -10.95
C VAL A 130 -1.79 7.26 -11.86
N SER A 131 -2.21 8.49 -12.15
CA SER A 131 -3.52 8.82 -12.75
C SER A 131 -3.84 8.08 -14.04
N TRP A 132 -2.87 7.85 -14.88
CA TRP A 132 -3.02 7.12 -16.13
C TRP A 132 -2.71 5.63 -16.00
N ARG A 133 -1.76 5.26 -15.09
CA ARG A 133 -1.37 3.86 -14.88
C ARG A 133 -2.44 3.06 -14.17
N PHE A 134 -3.30 3.71 -13.39
CA PHE A 134 -4.41 3.03 -12.72
C PHE A 134 -5.42 2.45 -13.72
N LYS A 135 -5.54 3.05 -14.91
CA LYS A 135 -6.42 2.57 -15.97
C LYS A 135 -5.88 1.34 -16.73
N LEU A 136 -4.66 0.89 -16.42
CA LEU A 136 -3.96 -0.16 -17.17
C LEU A 136 -3.91 -1.48 -16.40
N ALA A 137 -4.41 -2.54 -17.02
CA ALA A 137 -4.21 -3.92 -16.57
C ALA A 137 -4.14 -4.85 -17.79
N ASN A 138 -3.38 -5.95 -17.70
CA ASN A 138 -3.26 -6.95 -18.77
C ASN A 138 -2.96 -6.36 -20.16
N LYS A 139 -2.12 -5.33 -20.22
CA LYS A 139 -1.77 -4.57 -21.46
C LYS A 139 -2.96 -3.88 -22.12
N LYS A 140 -4.07 -3.69 -21.41
CA LYS A 140 -5.28 -3.03 -21.87
C LYS A 140 -5.53 -1.77 -21.05
N GLU A 141 -6.02 -0.71 -21.69
CA GLU A 141 -6.55 0.47 -21.03
C GLU A 141 -8.07 0.35 -20.86
N TYR A 142 -8.56 0.72 -19.67
CA TYR A 142 -9.97 0.69 -19.30
C TYR A 142 -10.52 2.11 -19.17
N ASP A 143 -11.74 2.33 -19.62
CA ASP A 143 -12.41 3.64 -19.55
C ASP A 143 -13.10 3.83 -18.20
N LEU A 144 -12.28 4.13 -17.17
CA LEU A 144 -12.77 4.31 -15.81
C LEU A 144 -13.20 5.74 -15.50
N TYR A 145 -12.54 6.71 -16.10
CA TYR A 145 -12.78 8.15 -15.91
C TYR A 145 -12.12 8.95 -17.03
N TYR A 146 -12.63 10.13 -17.28
CA TYR A 146 -11.92 11.12 -18.08
C TYR A 146 -10.76 11.71 -17.26
N LEU A 147 -9.61 11.84 -17.89
CA LEU A 147 -8.38 12.32 -17.27
C LEU A 147 -7.89 13.58 -17.99
N ASP A 148 -7.85 14.71 -17.29
CA ASP A 148 -7.18 15.92 -17.74
C ASP A 148 -5.89 16.14 -16.94
N LYS A 149 -4.76 15.83 -17.58
CA LYS A 149 -3.45 16.02 -16.93
C LYS A 149 -3.03 17.50 -16.86
N ASN A 150 -3.46 18.34 -17.77
CA ASN A 150 -3.07 19.74 -17.79
C ASN A 150 -3.77 20.50 -16.66
N CYS A 151 -5.08 20.32 -16.53
CA CYS A 151 -5.88 20.93 -15.48
C CYS A 151 -5.87 20.15 -14.17
N MET A 152 -5.18 18.98 -14.11
CA MET A 152 -4.98 18.16 -12.92
C MET A 152 -6.29 17.72 -12.27
N PHE A 153 -7.19 17.13 -13.04
CA PHE A 153 -8.43 16.56 -12.53
C PHE A 153 -8.80 15.26 -13.25
N ILE A 154 -9.68 14.52 -12.63
CA ILE A 154 -10.45 13.44 -13.25
C ILE A 154 -11.93 13.77 -13.16
N SER A 155 -12.72 13.28 -14.13
CA SER A 155 -14.16 13.45 -14.09
C SER A 155 -14.92 12.20 -14.47
N PHE A 156 -16.14 12.14 -13.99
CA PHE A 156 -17.08 11.04 -14.11
C PHE A 156 -18.41 11.55 -14.60
N THR A 157 -19.13 10.75 -15.37
CA THR A 157 -20.55 10.97 -15.61
C THR A 157 -21.35 10.70 -14.32
N LYS A 158 -22.53 11.28 -14.22
CA LYS A 158 -23.46 10.99 -13.12
C LYS A 158 -23.69 9.51 -12.92
N GLN A 159 -23.87 8.75 -14.03
CA GLN A 159 -24.11 7.31 -13.96
C GLN A 159 -22.91 6.53 -13.42
N GLN A 160 -21.69 6.93 -13.77
CA GLN A 160 -20.46 6.33 -13.22
C GLN A 160 -20.36 6.57 -11.70
N VAL A 161 -20.64 7.79 -11.24
CA VAL A 161 -20.64 8.10 -9.80
C VAL A 161 -21.69 7.29 -9.05
N LEU A 162 -22.91 7.19 -9.58
CA LEU A 162 -23.98 6.39 -8.96
C LEU A 162 -23.58 4.91 -8.87
N SER A 163 -22.99 4.37 -9.93
CA SER A 163 -22.48 3.00 -9.89
C SER A 163 -21.38 2.81 -8.85
N LEU A 164 -20.43 3.75 -8.73
CA LEU A 164 -19.38 3.68 -7.71
C LEU A 164 -19.94 3.83 -6.30
N LYS A 165 -20.96 4.66 -6.08
CA LYS A 165 -21.66 4.76 -4.79
C LYS A 165 -22.33 3.43 -4.41
N GLU A 166 -23.10 2.85 -5.33
CA GLU A 166 -23.80 1.58 -5.11
C GLU A 166 -22.84 0.44 -4.71
N TYR A 167 -21.70 0.35 -5.40
CA TYR A 167 -20.72 -0.71 -5.16
C TYR A 167 -19.54 -0.28 -4.27
N SER A 168 -19.60 0.91 -3.64
CA SER A 168 -18.50 1.49 -2.88
C SER A 168 -17.98 0.57 -1.78
N PHE A 169 -18.87 -0.09 -1.05
CA PHE A 169 -18.50 -1.01 0.03
C PHE A 169 -17.68 -2.19 -0.52
N VAL A 170 -18.19 -2.88 -1.54
CA VAL A 170 -17.53 -4.08 -2.10
C VAL A 170 -16.19 -3.73 -2.71
N LEU A 171 -16.13 -2.65 -3.52
CA LEU A 171 -14.90 -2.20 -4.16
C LEU A 171 -13.85 -1.76 -3.11
N SER A 172 -14.27 -1.06 -2.05
CA SER A 172 -13.37 -0.66 -0.97
C SER A 172 -12.82 -1.86 -0.20
N GLN A 173 -13.66 -2.86 0.09
CA GLN A 173 -13.21 -4.09 0.74
C GLN A 173 -12.19 -4.84 -0.13
N LEU A 174 -12.45 -4.96 -1.43
CA LEU A 174 -11.52 -5.60 -2.35
C LEU A 174 -10.17 -4.87 -2.43
N ILE A 175 -10.20 -3.53 -2.54
CA ILE A 175 -8.97 -2.72 -2.53
C ILE A 175 -8.23 -2.89 -1.19
N ASN A 176 -8.92 -2.81 -0.07
CA ASN A 176 -8.30 -2.98 1.25
C ASN A 176 -7.66 -4.36 1.39
N PHE A 177 -8.33 -5.41 0.92
CA PHE A 177 -7.78 -6.76 0.93
C PHE A 177 -6.51 -6.88 0.07
N LYS A 178 -6.52 -6.36 -1.17
CA LYS A 178 -5.34 -6.32 -2.04
C LYS A 178 -4.21 -5.47 -1.45
N TRP A 179 -4.56 -4.37 -0.80
CA TRP A 179 -3.60 -3.51 -0.12
C TRP A 179 -2.94 -4.23 1.06
N ALA A 180 -3.73 -4.89 1.90
CA ALA A 180 -3.21 -5.70 3.00
C ALA A 180 -2.24 -6.77 2.51
N GLN A 181 -2.60 -7.54 1.46
CA GLN A 181 -1.70 -8.54 0.86
C GLN A 181 -0.37 -7.93 0.38
N LEU A 182 -0.42 -6.72 -0.19
CA LEU A 182 0.77 -6.04 -0.67
C LEU A 182 1.64 -5.53 0.49
N LEU A 183 1.02 -4.98 1.54
CA LEU A 183 1.72 -4.55 2.75
C LEU A 183 2.33 -5.74 3.51
N GLU A 184 1.64 -6.86 3.63
CA GLU A 184 2.18 -8.09 4.20
C GLU A 184 3.49 -8.49 3.50
N LYS A 185 3.50 -8.40 2.16
CA LYS A 185 4.70 -8.69 1.36
C LYS A 185 5.84 -7.70 1.61
N PHE A 186 5.54 -6.39 1.68
CA PHE A 186 6.59 -5.36 1.83
C PHE A 186 7.16 -5.28 3.24
N ASN A 187 6.37 -5.65 4.25
CA ASN A 187 6.74 -5.54 5.66
C ASN A 187 7.16 -6.88 6.29
N HIS A 188 7.31 -7.94 5.48
CA HIS A 188 7.66 -9.29 5.95
C HIS A 188 6.78 -9.75 7.12
N SER A 189 5.51 -9.37 7.12
CA SER A 189 4.56 -9.74 8.15
C SER A 189 3.85 -11.05 7.80
N PRO A 190 3.24 -11.74 8.79
CA PRO A 190 2.50 -12.97 8.53
C PRO A 190 1.46 -12.79 7.42
N ARG A 191 1.45 -13.68 6.46
CA ARG A 191 0.53 -13.63 5.29
C ARG A 191 -0.87 -14.14 5.66
N ILE A 192 -1.58 -13.43 6.53
CA ILE A 192 -2.91 -13.80 7.03
C ILE A 192 -3.92 -13.90 5.88
N ALA A 193 -3.93 -12.93 4.97
CA ALA A 193 -4.82 -12.93 3.83
C ALA A 193 -4.61 -14.15 2.92
N SER A 194 -3.37 -14.58 2.75
CA SER A 194 -3.04 -15.80 1.99
C SER A 194 -3.52 -17.06 2.70
N LYS A 195 -3.37 -17.14 4.02
CA LYS A 195 -3.84 -18.28 4.83
C LYS A 195 -5.35 -18.44 4.78
N VAL A 196 -6.09 -17.34 4.87
CA VAL A 196 -7.57 -17.35 4.76
C VAL A 196 -8.02 -17.79 3.38
N LYS A 197 -7.30 -17.41 2.32
CA LYS A 197 -7.63 -17.79 0.95
C LYS A 197 -7.45 -19.30 0.68
N GLY A 198 -6.78 -20.03 1.57
CA GLY A 198 -6.51 -21.46 1.40
C GLY A 198 -5.50 -21.70 0.27
N ILE A 199 -4.26 -21.27 0.47
CA ILE A 199 -3.19 -21.53 -0.50
C ILE A 199 -2.90 -23.03 -0.46
N SER A 200 -3.04 -23.71 -1.59
CA SER A 200 -2.56 -25.08 -1.71
C SER A 200 -1.02 -25.07 -1.59
N ASP A 201 -0.45 -26.00 -0.82
CA ASP A 201 1.00 -26.15 -0.60
C ASP A 201 1.81 -26.20 -1.91
N ASN A 202 1.17 -26.50 -3.04
CA ASN A 202 1.79 -26.58 -4.36
C ASN A 202 2.13 -25.22 -4.98
N THR A 203 1.63 -24.10 -4.44
CA THR A 203 1.83 -22.76 -5.01
C THR A 203 2.95 -21.97 -4.35
N ILE A 204 3.36 -22.36 -3.14
CA ILE A 204 4.46 -21.71 -2.42
C ILE A 204 5.59 -22.70 -2.25
N LYS A 205 6.66 -22.52 -3.02
CA LYS A 205 7.88 -23.31 -2.88
C LYS A 205 8.74 -22.70 -1.79
N ARG A 206 9.21 -23.54 -0.85
CA ARG A 206 10.25 -23.17 0.11
C ARG A 206 11.58 -23.03 -0.63
N SER A 207 12.32 -21.99 -0.33
CA SER A 207 13.69 -21.83 -0.81
C SER A 207 14.65 -22.72 -0.04
N SER A 208 15.74 -23.14 -0.67
CA SER A 208 16.78 -23.91 0.04
C SER A 208 17.51 -23.04 1.05
N LEU A 209 17.58 -23.49 2.29
CA LEU A 209 18.33 -22.82 3.36
C LEU A 209 19.84 -23.12 3.34
N THR A 210 20.35 -23.86 2.36
CA THR A 210 21.78 -24.22 2.24
C THR A 210 22.69 -22.98 2.23
N LYS A 211 22.26 -21.90 1.62
CA LYS A 211 23.00 -20.63 1.64
C LYS A 211 23.22 -20.11 3.07
N TYR A 212 22.19 -20.16 3.89
CA TYR A 212 22.25 -19.71 5.29
C TYR A 212 23.08 -20.67 6.15
N LYS A 213 22.96 -22.00 5.91
CA LYS A 213 23.83 -23.01 6.53
C LYS A 213 25.30 -22.62 6.34
N ASN A 214 25.71 -22.33 5.10
CA ASN A 214 27.08 -21.98 4.79
C ASN A 214 27.53 -20.67 5.45
N ILE A 215 26.64 -19.67 5.56
CA ILE A 215 26.95 -18.42 6.24
C ILE A 215 27.14 -18.64 7.74
N LEU A 216 26.24 -19.39 8.38
CA LEU A 216 26.30 -19.70 9.82
C LEU A 216 27.58 -20.51 10.17
N LEU A 217 27.92 -21.50 9.36
CA LEU A 217 29.15 -22.25 9.55
C LEU A 217 30.41 -21.37 9.44
N LYS A 218 30.47 -20.51 8.44
CA LYS A 218 31.57 -19.55 8.28
C LYS A 218 31.70 -18.56 9.43
N SER A 219 30.58 -18.05 9.92
CA SER A 219 30.59 -17.09 11.03
C SER A 219 31.07 -17.70 12.35
N ASN A 220 30.96 -19.02 12.52
CA ASN A 220 31.36 -19.78 13.72
C ASN A 220 32.63 -20.62 13.52
N ASN A 221 33.54 -20.18 12.68
CA ASN A 221 34.80 -20.92 12.39
C ASN A 221 34.55 -22.38 11.98
N TYR A 222 33.50 -22.60 11.17
CA TYR A 222 33.03 -23.91 10.70
C TYR A 222 32.57 -24.89 11.81
N GLN A 223 32.30 -24.38 13.01
CA GLN A 223 31.62 -25.14 14.07
C GLN A 223 30.12 -24.89 14.02
N ALA A 224 29.35 -25.96 13.91
CA ALA A 224 27.91 -25.90 14.06
C ALA A 224 27.53 -25.93 15.54
N ILE A 225 26.87 -24.90 16.02
CA ILE A 225 26.40 -24.82 17.39
C ILE A 225 24.87 -24.75 17.35
N ASP A 226 24.22 -25.65 18.11
CA ASP A 226 22.76 -25.64 18.27
C ASP A 226 22.32 -24.38 18.99
N PHE A 227 21.39 -23.66 18.39
CA PHE A 227 20.93 -22.36 18.89
C PHE A 227 20.25 -22.44 20.28
N TYR A 228 19.54 -23.53 20.55
CA TYR A 228 18.78 -23.67 21.78
C TYR A 228 19.60 -24.26 22.94
N THR A 229 20.52 -25.17 22.62
CA THR A 229 21.26 -25.92 23.65
C THR A 229 22.71 -25.46 23.80
N GLY A 230 23.24 -24.69 22.83
CA GLY A 230 24.64 -24.28 22.80
C GLY A 230 25.62 -25.43 22.55
N LYS A 231 25.14 -26.63 22.21
CA LYS A 231 26.01 -27.81 21.96
C LYS A 231 26.58 -27.81 20.55
N VAL A 232 27.79 -28.30 20.41
CA VAL A 232 28.38 -28.50 19.08
C VAL A 232 27.70 -29.69 18.41
N LEU A 233 27.24 -29.47 17.18
CA LEU A 233 26.60 -30.50 16.34
C LEU A 233 27.61 -31.19 15.42
N GLN A 234 27.36 -32.46 15.15
CA GLN A 234 28.08 -33.17 14.10
C GLN A 234 27.55 -32.79 12.71
N GLU A 235 28.37 -32.90 11.68
CA GLU A 235 28.05 -32.44 10.33
C GLU A 235 26.74 -33.04 9.78
N ASN A 236 26.44 -34.28 10.11
CA ASN A 236 25.21 -34.99 9.71
C ASN A 236 23.97 -34.55 10.46
N ASP A 237 24.11 -33.88 11.61
CA ASP A 237 23.01 -33.47 12.47
C ASP A 237 22.63 -32.00 12.26
N ILE A 238 23.29 -31.31 11.32
CA ILE A 238 23.06 -29.89 11.09
C ILE A 238 21.78 -29.71 10.29
N SER A 239 20.76 -29.14 10.95
CA SER A 239 19.55 -28.59 10.31
C SER A 239 19.49 -27.10 10.51
N VAL A 240 19.15 -26.36 9.46
CA VAL A 240 18.87 -24.92 9.54
C VAL A 240 17.40 -24.71 9.33
N ASP A 241 16.77 -24.04 10.28
CA ASP A 241 15.36 -23.67 10.21
C ASP A 241 15.20 -22.17 10.46
N HIS A 242 14.01 -21.67 10.20
CA HIS A 242 13.64 -20.29 10.46
C HIS A 242 13.43 -20.06 11.97
N VAL A 243 13.86 -18.92 12.50
CA VAL A 243 13.59 -18.51 13.89
C VAL A 243 12.08 -18.37 14.11
N LEU A 244 11.37 -17.81 13.13
CA LEU A 244 9.92 -17.81 13.07
C LEU A 244 9.46 -18.96 12.17
N PRO A 245 8.54 -19.84 12.62
CA PRO A 245 8.08 -20.96 11.79
C PRO A 245 7.60 -20.51 10.42
N TRP A 246 8.02 -21.20 9.36
CA TRP A 246 7.60 -20.90 8.00
C TRP A 246 6.07 -20.89 7.84
N SER A 247 5.38 -21.80 8.53
CA SER A 247 3.90 -21.84 8.56
C SER A 247 3.26 -20.58 9.18
N PHE A 248 4.01 -19.82 9.96
CA PHE A 248 3.55 -18.53 10.49
C PHE A 248 3.73 -17.42 9.48
N MET A 249 4.91 -17.32 8.85
CA MET A 249 5.24 -16.26 7.90
C MET A 249 4.72 -16.53 6.47
N TYR A 250 4.73 -17.78 6.02
CA TYR A 250 4.53 -18.17 4.61
C TYR A 250 5.49 -17.45 3.66
N SER A 251 6.71 -17.23 4.12
CA SER A 251 7.80 -16.53 3.42
C SER A 251 9.12 -17.13 3.82
N ASP A 252 10.10 -17.09 2.93
CA ASP A 252 11.51 -17.47 3.17
C ASP A 252 12.38 -16.22 3.44
N ASP A 253 11.80 -15.04 3.63
CA ASP A 253 12.50 -13.79 3.90
C ASP A 253 12.85 -13.63 5.38
#